data_bfcd50e0378bb2a4e4aa1822e1743949
#
_entry.id   bfcd50e0378bb2a4e4aa1822e1743949
#
_cell.length_a   1.000
_cell.length_b   1.000
_cell.length_c   1.000
_cell.angle_alpha   90.00
_cell.angle_beta   90.00
_cell.angle_gamma   90.00
#
_symmetry.space_group_name_H-M   'P 1'
#
loop_
_entity.id
_entity.type
_entity.pdbx_description
1 polymer ?
#
loop_
_entity_poly.entity_id
_entity_poly.type
_entity_poly.pdbx_seq_one_letter_code
_entity_poly.pdbx_strand_id
1 'polypeptide(L)'
;MKVLLTATVQSHICQFHKPLVEVLHKHGCEVHVAAKNNLAEKNGLALDFVEKVYNVPFARSPKSPDNLKAYRKLKKIIEKEQYDVIHCNTPMGGIVTRLAARKSRKHGTKVYYTAHGFHFYKGAPKKNWIVFYPIERLFSRITDKLITITAEDYRLAQQKIHCQVE
;
A
#
# COMPACT_ATOMS: atom_id res chain seq x y z
N MET A 1 13.76 8.91 10.42
CA MET A 1 12.36 8.76 9.97
C MET A 1 12.07 7.28 9.77
N LYS A 2 10.92 6.78 10.24
CA LYS A 2 10.55 5.36 10.15
C LYS A 2 9.46 5.18 9.09
N VAL A 3 9.69 4.30 8.12
CA VAL A 3 8.82 4.08 6.97
C VAL A 3 8.32 2.63 6.96
N LEU A 4 7.02 2.44 6.74
CA LEU A 4 6.43 1.12 6.53
C LEU A 4 6.02 0.98 5.06
N LEU A 5 6.56 -0.02 4.39
CA LEU A 5 6.10 -0.47 3.07
C LEU A 5 5.14 -1.63 3.21
N THR A 6 3.97 -1.57 2.59
CA THR A 6 3.01 -2.68 2.62
C THR A 6 2.59 -3.11 1.22
N ALA A 7 2.38 -4.40 1.06
CA ALA A 7 1.81 -5.01 -0.16
C ALA A 7 1.09 -6.31 0.21
N THR A 8 0.33 -6.88 -0.71
CA THR A 8 -0.36 -8.16 -0.47
C THR A 8 0.64 -9.29 -0.21
N VAL A 9 1.78 -9.30 -0.92
CA VAL A 9 2.83 -10.34 -0.82
C VAL A 9 4.23 -9.73 -0.78
N GLN A 10 5.16 -10.41 -0.09
CA GLN A 10 6.54 -9.96 0.06
C GLN A 10 7.30 -9.89 -1.28
N SER A 11 7.04 -10.82 -2.18
CA SER A 11 7.67 -10.82 -3.51
C SER A 11 7.40 -9.53 -4.31
N HIS A 12 6.28 -8.85 -4.09
CA HIS A 12 6.01 -7.56 -4.71
C HIS A 12 7.00 -6.47 -4.25
N ILE A 13 7.30 -6.45 -2.96
CA ILE A 13 8.31 -5.51 -2.41
C ILE A 13 9.69 -5.82 -2.96
N CYS A 14 10.10 -7.10 -2.99
CA CYS A 14 11.38 -7.51 -3.54
C CYS A 14 11.57 -7.07 -5.00
N GLN A 15 10.53 -7.21 -5.81
CA GLN A 15 10.61 -6.95 -7.25
C GLN A 15 10.57 -5.46 -7.61
N PHE A 16 9.86 -4.64 -6.83
CA PHE A 16 9.55 -3.27 -7.27
C PHE A 16 10.07 -2.17 -6.33
N HIS A 17 10.45 -2.49 -5.09
CA HIS A 17 10.72 -1.44 -4.10
C HIS A 17 12.16 -1.36 -3.60
N LYS A 18 13.06 -2.25 -4.05
CA LYS A 18 14.47 -2.19 -3.67
C LYS A 18 15.12 -0.83 -3.97
N PRO A 19 14.95 -0.23 -5.17
CA PRO A 19 15.50 1.10 -5.44
C PRO A 19 14.94 2.20 -4.53
N LEU A 20 13.65 2.13 -4.18
CA LEU A 20 13.04 3.06 -3.24
C LEU A 20 13.65 2.93 -1.84
N VAL A 21 13.87 1.69 -1.36
CA VAL A 21 14.49 1.44 -0.06
C VAL A 21 15.92 1.99 -0.03
N GLU A 22 16.70 1.80 -1.08
CA GLU A 22 18.06 2.35 -1.20
C GLU A 22 18.08 3.89 -1.10
N VAL A 23 17.09 4.55 -1.72
CA VAL A 23 16.93 6.01 -1.61
C VAL A 23 16.54 6.41 -0.18
N LEU A 24 15.61 5.69 0.44
CA LEU A 24 15.18 5.95 1.82
C LEU A 24 16.35 5.80 2.80
N HIS A 25 17.18 4.77 2.64
CA HIS A 25 18.38 4.55 3.47
C HIS A 25 19.40 5.69 3.31
N LYS A 26 19.63 6.18 2.08
CA LYS A 26 20.48 7.36 1.84
C LYS A 26 20.00 8.61 2.58
N HIS A 27 18.72 8.69 2.87
CA HIS A 27 18.13 9.76 3.68
C HIS A 27 18.00 9.43 5.17
N GLY A 28 18.63 8.36 5.64
CA GLY A 28 18.64 7.95 7.06
C GLY A 28 17.29 7.42 7.55
N CYS A 29 16.49 6.85 6.68
CA CYS A 29 15.21 6.25 7.06
C CYS A 29 15.40 4.79 7.48
N GLU A 30 14.71 4.37 8.53
CA GLU A 30 14.50 2.97 8.91
C GLU A 30 13.29 2.43 8.15
N VAL A 31 13.45 1.33 7.40
CA VAL A 31 12.41 0.80 6.51
C VAL A 31 11.94 -0.56 6.99
N HIS A 32 10.66 -0.67 7.30
CA HIS A 32 9.99 -1.93 7.64
C HIS A 32 9.06 -2.37 6.50
N VAL A 33 8.81 -3.67 6.43
CA VAL A 33 7.88 -4.27 5.46
C VAL A 33 6.79 -5.04 6.18
N ALA A 34 5.53 -4.90 5.75
CA ALA A 34 4.43 -5.74 6.19
C ALA A 34 3.69 -6.31 4.96
N ALA A 35 3.84 -7.62 4.76
CA ALA A 35 3.23 -8.34 3.64
C ALA A 35 3.12 -9.84 3.95
N LYS A 36 2.29 -10.59 3.19
CA LYS A 36 2.21 -12.04 3.33
C LYS A 36 3.50 -12.67 2.79
N ASN A 37 4.10 -13.56 3.58
CA ASN A 37 5.28 -14.31 3.11
C ASN A 37 4.87 -15.29 2.01
N ASN A 38 5.53 -15.16 0.86
CA ASN A 38 5.42 -16.05 -0.29
C ASN A 38 6.78 -16.27 -0.95
N LEU A 39 7.89 -15.96 -0.25
CA LEU A 39 9.24 -16.01 -0.83
C LEU A 39 9.73 -17.44 -1.05
N ALA A 40 9.25 -18.41 -0.26
CA ALA A 40 9.58 -19.83 -0.47
C ALA A 40 9.18 -20.35 -1.86
N GLU A 41 8.13 -19.75 -2.44
CA GLU A 41 7.64 -20.09 -3.80
C GLU A 41 8.32 -19.25 -4.89
N LYS A 42 9.28 -18.38 -4.52
CA LYS A 42 9.92 -17.39 -5.41
C LYS A 42 11.45 -17.48 -5.28
N ASN A 43 12.02 -18.46 -5.97
CA ASN A 43 13.46 -18.70 -5.94
C ASN A 43 14.30 -17.43 -6.12
N GLY A 44 15.25 -17.20 -5.22
CA GLY A 44 16.20 -16.10 -5.28
C GLY A 44 15.68 -14.75 -4.78
N LEU A 45 14.44 -14.64 -4.32
CA LEU A 45 13.94 -13.40 -3.70
C LEU A 45 14.14 -13.43 -2.18
N ALA A 46 14.73 -12.34 -1.64
CA ALA A 46 14.91 -12.11 -0.22
C ALA A 46 14.59 -10.66 0.14
N LEU A 47 14.13 -10.43 1.37
CA LEU A 47 13.96 -9.10 1.97
C LEU A 47 15.10 -8.81 2.95
N ASP A 48 16.33 -8.91 2.46
CA ASP A 48 17.58 -8.67 3.21
C ASP A 48 18.03 -7.20 3.20
N PHE A 49 17.29 -6.35 2.52
CA PHE A 49 17.57 -4.92 2.33
C PHE A 49 16.65 -4.01 3.15
N VAL A 50 15.99 -4.52 4.20
CA VAL A 50 15.13 -3.75 5.10
C VAL A 50 15.39 -4.17 6.56
N GLU A 51 15.14 -3.25 7.51
CA GLU A 51 15.45 -3.51 8.92
C GLU A 51 14.50 -4.50 9.56
N LYS A 52 13.23 -4.57 9.09
CA LYS A 52 12.24 -5.45 9.73
C LYS A 52 11.15 -5.91 8.78
N VAL A 53 10.81 -7.18 8.88
CA VAL A 53 9.76 -7.80 8.07
C VAL A 53 8.67 -8.39 8.97
N TYR A 54 7.43 -7.99 8.72
CA TYR A 54 6.24 -8.53 9.37
C TYR A 54 5.46 -9.40 8.38
N ASN A 55 5.30 -10.68 8.71
CA ASN A 55 4.38 -11.54 7.95
C ASN A 55 2.94 -11.22 8.34
N VAL A 56 2.21 -10.54 7.46
CA VAL A 56 0.81 -10.16 7.65
C VAL A 56 -0.05 -10.91 6.62
N PRO A 57 -1.13 -11.62 7.05
CA PRO A 57 -1.86 -12.53 6.18
C PRO A 57 -2.83 -11.80 5.24
N PHE A 58 -2.34 -10.90 4.41
CA PHE A 58 -3.15 -10.29 3.36
C PHE A 58 -3.66 -11.33 2.35
N ALA A 59 -4.88 -11.15 1.87
CA ALA A 59 -5.45 -11.94 0.80
C ALA A 59 -5.85 -11.05 -0.38
N ARG A 60 -5.71 -11.57 -1.60
CA ARG A 60 -6.11 -10.85 -2.82
C ARG A 60 -7.63 -10.71 -2.95
N SER A 61 -8.38 -11.72 -2.49
CA SER A 61 -9.84 -11.68 -2.51
C SER A 61 -10.38 -10.75 -1.40
N PRO A 62 -11.25 -9.78 -1.73
CA PRO A 62 -11.86 -8.92 -0.72
C PRO A 62 -12.77 -9.69 0.25
N LYS A 63 -13.28 -10.85 -0.14
CA LYS A 63 -14.16 -11.71 0.68
C LYS A 63 -13.39 -12.59 1.67
N SER A 64 -12.06 -12.63 1.61
CA SER A 64 -11.27 -13.49 2.48
C SER A 64 -11.29 -12.99 3.94
N PRO A 65 -11.58 -13.85 4.92
CA PRO A 65 -11.51 -13.51 6.34
C PRO A 65 -10.09 -13.18 6.81
N ASP A 66 -9.08 -13.58 6.05
CA ASP A 66 -7.69 -13.26 6.35
C ASP A 66 -7.42 -11.76 6.28
N ASN A 67 -8.15 -11.00 5.48
CA ASN A 67 -8.03 -9.55 5.45
C ASN A 67 -8.44 -8.90 6.78
N LEU A 68 -9.37 -9.48 7.53
CA LEU A 68 -9.70 -9.01 8.88
C LEU A 68 -8.57 -9.31 9.87
N LYS A 69 -7.94 -10.50 9.76
CA LYS A 69 -6.76 -10.84 10.56
C LYS A 69 -5.59 -9.91 10.22
N ALA A 70 -5.37 -9.66 8.92
CA ALA A 70 -4.36 -8.73 8.43
C ALA A 70 -4.58 -7.32 8.98
N TYR A 71 -5.80 -6.80 8.91
CA TYR A 71 -6.16 -5.50 9.47
C TYR A 71 -5.83 -5.39 10.97
N ARG A 72 -6.25 -6.38 11.77
CA ARG A 72 -6.01 -6.37 13.22
C ARG A 72 -4.51 -6.45 13.56
N LYS A 73 -3.78 -7.30 12.85
CA LYS A 73 -2.33 -7.44 13.04
C LYS A 73 -1.58 -6.18 12.63
N LEU A 74 -1.90 -5.64 11.45
CA LEU A 74 -1.27 -4.44 10.91
C LEU A 74 -1.54 -3.22 11.79
N LYS A 75 -2.76 -3.05 12.28
CA LYS A 75 -3.12 -1.98 13.19
C LYS A 75 -2.25 -2.00 14.47
N LYS A 76 -2.06 -3.18 15.09
CA LYS A 76 -1.18 -3.33 16.26
C LYS A 76 0.28 -2.98 15.93
N ILE A 77 0.78 -3.38 14.77
CA ILE A 77 2.13 -3.05 14.29
C ILE A 77 2.28 -1.53 14.15
N ILE A 78 1.34 -0.88 13.48
CA ILE A 78 1.35 0.57 13.25
C ILE A 78 1.30 1.35 14.58
N GLU A 79 0.43 0.94 15.49
CA GLU A 79 0.29 1.57 16.82
C GLU A 79 1.54 1.38 17.69
N LYS A 80 2.22 0.23 17.58
CA LYS A 80 3.44 -0.06 18.33
C LYS A 80 4.67 0.69 17.78
N GLU A 81 4.86 0.65 16.47
CA GLU A 81 6.08 1.13 15.81
C GLU A 81 6.07 2.64 15.52
N GLN A 82 4.88 3.27 15.47
CA GLN A 82 4.70 4.71 15.26
C GLN A 82 5.46 5.24 14.03
N TYR A 83 5.01 4.83 12.85
CA TYR A 83 5.62 5.24 11.58
C TYR A 83 5.37 6.70 11.23
N ASP A 84 6.38 7.37 10.68
CA ASP A 84 6.25 8.70 10.08
C ASP A 84 5.51 8.61 8.73
N VAL A 85 5.84 7.57 7.94
CA VAL A 85 5.25 7.34 6.62
C VAL A 85 4.82 5.87 6.49
N ILE A 86 3.64 5.65 5.95
CA ILE A 86 3.15 4.34 5.53
C ILE A 86 2.87 4.40 4.04
N HIS A 87 3.63 3.64 3.25
CA HIS A 87 3.46 3.56 1.82
C HIS A 87 2.88 2.20 1.44
N CYS A 88 1.62 2.20 1.03
CA CYS A 88 0.91 0.97 0.69
C CYS A 88 0.79 0.77 -0.82
N ASN A 89 0.81 -0.51 -1.19
CA ASN A 89 0.81 -0.98 -2.57
C ASN A 89 -0.20 -2.11 -2.74
N THR A 90 -0.53 -2.41 -3.98
CA THR A 90 -1.52 -3.42 -4.38
C THR A 90 -2.96 -3.10 -3.90
N PRO A 91 -4.02 -3.51 -4.63
CA PRO A 91 -5.38 -3.10 -4.30
C PRO A 91 -5.81 -3.48 -2.87
N MET A 92 -5.73 -4.77 -2.50
CA MET A 92 -6.13 -5.20 -1.16
C MET A 92 -5.14 -4.80 -0.07
N GLY A 93 -3.83 -4.81 -0.37
CA GLY A 93 -2.81 -4.26 0.53
C GLY A 93 -3.08 -2.79 0.84
N GLY A 94 -3.41 -1.99 -0.18
CA GLY A 94 -3.76 -0.59 -0.05
C GLY A 94 -5.05 -0.35 0.78
N ILE A 95 -6.11 -1.11 0.53
CA ILE A 95 -7.37 -0.99 1.28
C ILE A 95 -7.16 -1.29 2.77
N VAL A 96 -6.59 -2.46 3.08
CA VAL A 96 -6.38 -2.90 4.47
C VAL A 96 -5.43 -1.96 5.21
N THR A 97 -4.37 -1.51 4.56
CA THR A 97 -3.38 -0.60 5.17
C THR A 97 -3.97 0.78 5.44
N ARG A 98 -4.64 1.39 4.48
CA ARG A 98 -5.29 2.70 4.65
C ARG A 98 -6.30 2.69 5.80
N LEU A 99 -7.08 1.60 5.94
CA LEU A 99 -7.97 1.41 7.09
C LEU A 99 -7.22 1.28 8.41
N ALA A 100 -6.17 0.46 8.46
CA ALA A 100 -5.39 0.23 9.67
C ALA A 100 -4.65 1.50 10.13
N ALA A 101 -4.16 2.31 9.19
CA ALA A 101 -3.44 3.54 9.43
C ALA A 101 -4.33 4.75 9.78
N ARG A 102 -5.67 4.64 9.64
CA ARG A 102 -6.61 5.76 9.79
C ARG A 102 -6.43 6.54 11.11
N LYS A 103 -6.19 5.83 12.22
CA LYS A 103 -5.98 6.48 13.53
C LYS A 103 -4.63 7.19 13.56
N SER A 104 -3.55 6.51 13.20
CA SER A 104 -2.18 7.06 13.21
C SER A 104 -2.05 8.26 12.28
N ARG A 105 -2.75 8.26 11.12
CA ARG A 105 -2.81 9.41 10.21
C ARG A 105 -3.33 10.66 10.91
N LYS A 106 -4.30 10.56 11.81
CA LYS A 106 -4.80 11.71 12.60
C LYS A 106 -3.78 12.24 13.60
N HIS A 107 -2.74 11.46 13.90
CA HIS A 107 -1.65 11.82 14.80
C HIS A 107 -0.33 12.14 14.07
N GLY A 108 -0.39 12.40 12.77
CA GLY A 108 0.75 12.91 11.99
C GLY A 108 1.38 11.92 11.01
N THR A 109 1.10 10.61 11.10
CA THR A 109 1.57 9.62 10.10
C THR A 109 1.05 9.98 8.72
N LYS A 110 1.93 10.04 7.72
CA LYS A 110 1.55 10.22 6.31
C LYS A 110 1.25 8.88 5.65
N VAL A 111 0.17 8.82 4.90
CA VAL A 111 -0.27 7.61 4.21
C VAL A 111 -0.23 7.83 2.70
N TYR A 112 0.67 7.09 2.02
CA TYR A 112 0.84 7.12 0.57
C TYR A 112 0.34 5.81 -0.03
N TYR A 113 -0.23 5.87 -1.21
CA TYR A 113 -0.69 4.70 -1.94
C TYR A 113 -0.21 4.75 -3.39
N THR A 114 0.48 3.70 -3.84
CA THR A 114 0.80 3.53 -5.26
C THR A 114 -0.24 2.63 -5.91
N ALA A 115 -0.96 3.20 -6.87
CA ALA A 115 -1.84 2.47 -7.77
C ALA A 115 -1.04 1.94 -8.96
N HIS A 116 -0.97 0.62 -9.08
CA HIS A 116 -0.30 -0.08 -10.20
C HIS A 116 -1.25 -0.30 -11.40
N GLY A 117 -2.13 0.65 -11.66
CA GLY A 117 -3.16 0.63 -12.69
C GLY A 117 -4.57 0.58 -12.08
N PHE A 118 -5.41 1.52 -12.49
CA PHE A 118 -6.82 1.50 -12.10
C PHE A 118 -7.61 0.46 -12.90
N HIS A 119 -8.55 -0.20 -12.25
CA HIS A 119 -9.51 -1.09 -12.92
C HIS A 119 -10.61 -0.32 -13.66
N PHE A 120 -10.68 1.00 -13.46
CA PHE A 120 -11.61 1.94 -14.11
C PHE A 120 -10.79 2.95 -14.93
N TYR A 121 -10.81 2.81 -16.24
CA TYR A 121 -10.12 3.64 -17.22
C TYR A 121 -11.03 3.86 -18.42
N LYS A 122 -10.65 4.74 -19.34
CA LYS A 122 -11.44 5.00 -20.55
C LYS A 122 -11.54 3.73 -21.39
N GLY A 123 -12.77 3.21 -21.55
CA GLY A 123 -13.03 1.93 -22.23
C GLY A 123 -13.16 0.71 -21.28
N ALA A 124 -12.91 0.86 -19.99
CA ALA A 124 -13.16 -0.21 -19.03
C ALA A 124 -14.65 -0.59 -18.93
N PRO A 125 -14.97 -1.86 -18.64
CA PRO A 125 -16.34 -2.29 -18.43
C PRO A 125 -17.07 -1.42 -17.38
N LYS A 126 -18.35 -1.08 -17.62
CA LYS A 126 -19.14 -0.24 -16.69
C LYS A 126 -19.16 -0.77 -15.26
N LYS A 127 -19.17 -2.11 -15.07
CA LYS A 127 -19.08 -2.75 -13.76
C LYS A 127 -17.84 -2.35 -12.98
N ASN A 128 -16.71 -2.12 -13.65
CA ASN A 128 -15.47 -1.71 -13.01
C ASN A 128 -15.58 -0.29 -12.47
N TRP A 129 -16.20 0.61 -13.22
CA TRP A 129 -16.50 1.96 -12.79
C TRP A 129 -17.43 2.00 -11.57
N ILE A 130 -18.46 1.13 -11.57
CA ILE A 130 -19.46 1.07 -10.48
C ILE A 130 -18.83 0.52 -9.20
N VAL A 131 -17.87 -0.41 -9.30
CA VAL A 131 -17.28 -1.09 -8.13
C VAL A 131 -16.01 -0.39 -7.66
N PHE A 132 -15.01 -0.22 -8.54
CA PHE A 132 -13.68 0.20 -8.11
C PHE A 132 -13.53 1.72 -7.94
N TYR A 133 -14.20 2.52 -8.77
CA TYR A 133 -14.11 3.97 -8.66
C TYR A 133 -14.65 4.52 -7.33
N PRO A 134 -15.86 4.15 -6.84
CA PRO A 134 -16.33 4.62 -5.54
C PRO A 134 -15.43 4.19 -4.38
N ILE A 135 -14.85 2.98 -4.45
CA ILE A 135 -13.90 2.49 -3.46
C ILE A 135 -12.67 3.40 -3.43
N GLU A 136 -11.99 3.61 -4.56
CA GLU A 136 -10.80 4.46 -4.60
C GLU A 136 -11.10 5.91 -4.21
N ARG A 137 -12.23 6.45 -4.63
CA ARG A 137 -12.67 7.79 -4.22
C ARG A 137 -12.94 7.89 -2.72
N LEU A 138 -13.51 6.86 -2.10
CA LEU A 138 -13.73 6.83 -0.66
C LEU A 138 -12.39 6.76 0.09
N PHE A 139 -11.50 5.87 -0.33
CA PHE A 139 -10.21 5.67 0.32
C PHE A 139 -9.23 6.82 0.12
N SER A 140 -9.38 7.62 -0.93
CA SER A 140 -8.59 8.83 -1.13
C SER A 140 -8.75 9.85 0.01
N ARG A 141 -9.88 9.85 0.72
CA ARG A 141 -10.10 10.72 1.89
C ARG A 141 -9.23 10.36 3.10
N ILE A 142 -8.72 9.15 3.14
CA ILE A 142 -7.81 8.65 4.17
C ILE A 142 -6.41 8.35 3.62
N THR A 143 -6.06 8.99 2.50
CA THR A 143 -4.77 8.95 1.82
C THR A 143 -4.23 10.37 1.74
N ASP A 144 -2.94 10.58 2.02
CA ASP A 144 -2.32 11.89 1.87
C ASP A 144 -1.82 12.09 0.44
N LYS A 145 -1.24 11.04 -0.17
CA LYS A 145 -0.72 11.09 -1.53
C LYS A 145 -1.04 9.79 -2.28
N LEU A 146 -1.59 9.92 -3.48
CA LEU A 146 -1.75 8.85 -4.44
C LEU A 146 -0.66 8.98 -5.51
N ILE A 147 0.08 7.91 -5.72
CA ILE A 147 1.12 7.81 -6.74
C ILE A 147 0.59 6.92 -7.86
N THR A 148 0.69 7.39 -9.09
CA THR A 148 0.29 6.64 -10.29
C THR A 148 1.52 6.32 -11.13
N ILE A 149 1.47 5.23 -11.89
CA ILE A 149 2.59 4.79 -12.72
C ILE A 149 2.38 5.06 -14.21
N THR A 150 1.21 5.58 -14.59
CA THR A 150 0.89 5.93 -15.97
C THR A 150 0.31 7.34 -16.07
N ALA A 151 0.56 8.01 -17.19
CA ALA A 151 -0.01 9.34 -17.45
C ALA A 151 -1.55 9.32 -17.57
N GLU A 152 -2.13 8.19 -17.98
CA GLU A 152 -3.59 8.03 -18.06
C GLU A 152 -4.21 7.99 -16.66
N ASP A 153 -3.68 7.14 -15.77
CA ASP A 153 -4.13 7.05 -14.39
C ASP A 153 -3.93 8.37 -13.64
N TYR A 154 -2.82 9.07 -13.90
CA TYR A 154 -2.56 10.40 -13.32
C TYR A 154 -3.65 11.40 -13.69
N ARG A 155 -3.96 11.56 -14.97
CA ARG A 155 -5.01 12.49 -15.45
C ARG A 155 -6.37 12.11 -14.88
N LEU A 156 -6.69 10.82 -14.85
CA LEU A 156 -7.94 10.32 -14.30
C LEU A 156 -8.04 10.60 -12.79
N ALA A 157 -6.97 10.34 -12.05
CA ALA A 157 -6.91 10.57 -10.62
C ALA A 157 -7.04 12.06 -10.27
N GLN A 158 -6.34 12.95 -10.97
CA GLN A 158 -6.46 14.40 -10.76
C GLN A 158 -7.91 14.91 -10.87
N GLN A 159 -8.70 14.33 -11.79
CA GLN A 159 -10.08 14.76 -12.01
C GLN A 159 -11.08 14.14 -11.01
N LYS A 160 -10.79 12.98 -10.45
CA LYS A 160 -11.77 12.11 -9.77
C LYS A 160 -11.47 11.81 -8.32
N ILE A 161 -10.23 12.04 -7.87
CA ILE A 161 -9.74 11.63 -6.55
C ILE A 161 -9.52 12.85 -5.64
N HIS A 162 -9.62 12.68 -4.32
CA HIS A 162 -9.64 13.79 -3.36
C HIS A 162 -8.28 14.09 -2.67
N CYS A 163 -7.29 13.20 -2.81
CA CYS A 163 -5.95 13.42 -2.25
C CYS A 163 -5.00 14.03 -3.29
N GLN A 164 -3.81 14.44 -2.83
CA GLN A 164 -2.75 14.85 -3.73
C GLN A 164 -2.38 13.67 -4.66
N VAL A 165 -2.17 13.95 -5.94
CA VAL A 165 -1.84 12.94 -6.97
C VAL A 165 -0.49 13.29 -7.61
N GLU A 166 0.36 12.28 -7.72
CA GLU A 166 1.66 12.29 -8.42
C GLU A 166 1.79 11.14 -9.39
#